data_355be4f78d896ee38f9ca2c244f12894
#
_entry.id   355be4f78d896ee38f9ca2c244f12894
#
_cell.length_a   1.000
_cell.length_b   1.000
_cell.length_c   1.000
_cell.angle_alpha   90.00
_cell.angle_beta   90.00
_cell.angle_gamma   90.00
#
_symmetry.space_group_name_H-M   'P 1'
#
loop_
_entity.id
_entity.type
_entity.pdbx_description
1 polymer ?
#
loop_
_entity_poly.entity_id
_entity_poly.type
_entity_poly.pdbx_seq_one_letter_code
_entity_poly.pdbx_strand_id
1 'polypeptide(L)'
;TPPKVVNGFPQMKIDGISLKYTFNNTKAPPAAKTQFFDNNGSRGIYHDGWYACTFGPLFPWIPAQAGLDKWDSKKDVWELYNLNDDYSHFNDLAAKEPARLEKMKALFLEQAKDNLDLPIGAGIWLRLYPQDVQTSPYKSWVFDEDTRRMPEFAAPGLGKRSNQVVVDVDVPANANGVLYALGGAGAGLTVFMENGKLVYEYNMMIIERYTIESNAAI
;
A
#
# COMPACT_ATOMS: atom_id res chain seq x y z
N THR A 1 10.25 17.80 18.25
CA THR A 1 11.03 16.78 17.50
C THR A 1 10.61 15.43 18.05
N PRO A 2 10.26 14.46 17.22
CA PRO A 2 9.93 13.12 17.71
C PRO A 2 11.14 12.48 18.39
N PRO A 3 10.93 11.56 19.33
CA PRO A 3 12.01 10.85 20.00
C PRO A 3 12.81 10.03 18.99
N LYS A 4 14.13 9.92 19.19
CA LYS A 4 14.98 9.10 18.32
C LYS A 4 14.79 7.60 18.53
N VAL A 5 14.26 7.20 19.66
CA VAL A 5 14.02 5.81 20.06
C VAL A 5 12.65 5.71 20.70
N VAL A 6 11.84 4.73 20.29
CA VAL A 6 10.54 4.43 20.87
C VAL A 6 10.51 2.93 21.23
N ASN A 7 10.20 2.61 22.49
CA ASN A 7 10.16 1.24 23.00
C ASN A 7 11.44 0.42 22.69
N GLY A 8 12.61 1.07 22.77
CA GLY A 8 13.89 0.43 22.50
C GLY A 8 14.31 0.34 21.03
N PHE A 9 13.44 0.75 20.08
CA PHE A 9 13.71 0.69 18.66
C PHE A 9 14.07 2.07 18.10
N PRO A 10 15.16 2.19 17.30
CA PRO A 10 15.47 3.42 16.60
C PRO A 10 14.32 3.83 15.66
N GLN A 11 13.94 5.09 15.69
CA GLN A 11 12.96 5.63 14.75
C GLN A 11 13.57 5.78 13.37
N MET A 12 12.79 5.45 12.34
CA MET A 12 13.14 5.81 10.96
C MET A 12 13.25 7.33 10.82
N LYS A 13 14.11 7.78 9.91
CA LYS A 13 14.19 9.18 9.54
C LYS A 13 12.82 9.69 9.10
N ILE A 14 12.44 10.84 9.60
CA ILE A 14 11.25 11.55 9.15
C ILE A 14 11.66 12.51 8.04
N ASP A 15 11.15 12.29 6.84
CA ASP A 15 11.47 13.11 5.67
C ASP A 15 10.62 14.38 5.60
N GLY A 16 9.51 14.42 6.34
CA GLY A 16 8.64 15.58 6.43
C GLY A 16 9.29 16.77 7.12
N ILE A 17 8.95 17.96 6.68
CA ILE A 17 9.39 19.24 7.24
C ILE A 17 8.31 19.78 8.17
N SER A 18 8.74 20.30 9.35
CA SER A 18 7.81 20.95 10.28
C SER A 18 7.16 22.17 9.63
N LEU A 19 5.84 22.21 9.61
CA LEU A 19 5.08 23.37 9.12
C LEU A 19 4.90 24.48 10.17
N LYS A 20 5.51 24.38 11.34
CA LYS A 20 5.39 25.36 12.43
C LYS A 20 5.72 26.80 11.99
N TYR A 21 6.65 26.94 11.04
CA TYR A 21 7.07 28.25 10.51
C TYR A 21 5.97 28.98 9.72
N THR A 22 4.91 28.28 9.28
CA THR A 22 3.79 28.85 8.54
C THR A 22 2.65 29.33 9.43
N PHE A 23 2.57 28.93 10.71
CA PHE A 23 1.36 29.11 11.55
C PHE A 23 0.94 30.56 11.71
N ASN A 24 1.87 31.50 11.76
CA ASN A 24 1.58 32.92 11.86
C ASN A 24 2.15 33.72 10.69
N ASN A 25 2.44 33.07 9.56
CA ASN A 25 3.02 33.71 8.38
C ASN A 25 2.40 33.11 7.10
N THR A 26 1.33 33.76 6.61
CA THR A 26 0.64 33.34 5.38
C THR A 26 1.47 33.48 4.11
N LYS A 27 2.58 34.23 4.19
CA LYS A 27 3.53 34.45 3.08
C LYS A 27 4.83 33.67 3.28
N ALA A 28 4.88 32.70 4.21
CA ALA A 28 6.07 31.89 4.42
C ALA A 28 6.43 31.13 3.13
N PRO A 29 7.67 31.23 2.66
CA PRO A 29 8.08 30.50 1.47
C PRO A 29 8.04 28.97 1.74
N PRO A 30 7.78 28.14 0.73
CA PRO A 30 7.79 26.70 0.90
C PRO A 30 9.19 26.22 1.31
N ALA A 31 9.28 25.50 2.42
CA ALA A 31 10.54 24.95 2.90
C ALA A 31 10.89 23.64 2.15
N ALA A 32 9.88 22.86 1.74
CA ALA A 32 10.07 21.69 0.89
C ALA A 32 10.07 22.13 -0.58
N LYS A 33 11.22 22.02 -1.23
CA LYS A 33 11.35 22.38 -2.64
C LYS A 33 11.25 21.18 -3.57
N THR A 34 11.42 19.98 -3.04
CA THR A 34 11.39 18.73 -3.80
C THR A 34 10.41 17.78 -3.15
N GLN A 35 9.55 17.16 -3.95
CA GLN A 35 8.64 16.12 -3.50
C GLN A 35 8.62 14.98 -4.53
N PHE A 36 8.94 13.79 -4.04
CA PHE A 36 8.92 12.54 -4.77
C PHE A 36 7.54 11.88 -4.65
N PHE A 37 7.08 11.26 -5.74
CA PHE A 37 5.84 10.50 -5.80
C PHE A 37 6.06 9.21 -6.58
N ASP A 38 5.65 8.08 -6.03
CA ASP A 38 5.43 6.82 -6.75
C ASP A 38 4.16 6.14 -6.22
N ASN A 39 3.38 5.61 -7.14
CA ASN A 39 2.24 4.77 -6.83
C ASN A 39 2.11 3.68 -7.89
N ASN A 40 2.66 2.51 -7.60
CA ASN A 40 2.59 1.35 -8.48
C ASN A 40 3.17 1.62 -9.89
N GLY A 41 4.23 2.41 -9.96
CA GLY A 41 4.90 2.79 -11.19
C GLY A 41 4.38 4.07 -11.86
N SER A 42 3.19 4.57 -11.50
CA SER A 42 2.78 5.94 -11.81
C SER A 42 3.56 6.88 -10.90
N ARG A 43 4.37 7.75 -11.46
CA ARG A 43 5.38 8.46 -10.69
C ARG A 43 5.62 9.88 -11.14
N GLY A 44 6.16 10.68 -10.25
CA GLY A 44 6.46 12.06 -10.55
C GLY A 44 7.44 12.67 -9.57
N ILE A 45 7.97 13.80 -9.95
CA ILE A 45 8.86 14.64 -9.15
C ILE A 45 8.46 16.10 -9.28
N TYR A 46 8.20 16.72 -8.16
CA TYR A 46 8.08 18.18 -8.05
C TYR A 46 9.43 18.76 -7.64
N HIS A 47 9.86 19.82 -8.26
CA HIS A 47 11.01 20.60 -7.85
C HIS A 47 10.85 22.06 -8.24
N ASP A 48 10.82 22.93 -7.21
CA ASP A 48 10.88 24.39 -7.33
C ASP A 48 9.94 24.97 -8.41
N GLY A 49 8.64 24.57 -8.36
CA GLY A 49 7.59 25.01 -9.28
C GLY A 49 7.46 24.20 -10.57
N TRP A 50 8.34 23.23 -10.81
CA TRP A 50 8.25 22.31 -11.95
C TRP A 50 7.78 20.93 -11.51
N TYR A 51 7.00 20.28 -12.37
CA TYR A 51 6.52 18.93 -12.14
C TYR A 51 6.74 18.08 -13.37
N ALA A 52 7.47 16.99 -13.22
CA ALA A 52 7.62 15.97 -14.24
C ALA A 52 6.93 14.69 -13.77
N CYS A 53 6.15 14.06 -14.64
CA CYS A 53 5.41 12.85 -14.27
C CYS A 53 5.26 11.89 -15.45
N THR A 54 4.90 10.65 -15.13
CA THR A 54 4.54 9.63 -16.11
C THR A 54 3.54 8.64 -15.50
N PHE A 55 2.69 8.10 -16.35
CA PHE A 55 1.82 7.01 -15.94
C PHE A 55 2.59 5.69 -15.90
N GLY A 56 2.30 4.92 -14.87
CA GLY A 56 2.73 3.53 -14.76
C GLY A 56 1.79 2.58 -15.48
N PRO A 57 2.07 1.28 -15.39
CA PRO A 57 1.32 0.25 -16.12
C PRO A 57 -0.04 -0.06 -15.50
N LEU A 58 -0.28 0.38 -14.26
CA LEU A 58 -1.48 0.04 -13.50
C LEU A 58 -2.36 1.26 -13.32
N PHE A 59 -3.55 1.22 -13.91
CA PHE A 59 -4.60 2.22 -13.67
C PHE A 59 -5.44 1.80 -12.46
N PRO A 60 -5.60 2.67 -11.44
CA PRO A 60 -6.34 2.32 -10.21
C PRO A 60 -7.79 1.88 -10.44
N TRP A 61 -8.39 2.31 -11.53
CA TRP A 61 -9.77 2.00 -11.91
C TRP A 61 -9.93 0.78 -12.83
N ILE A 62 -8.83 0.11 -13.20
CA ILE A 62 -8.86 -1.11 -14.01
C ILE A 62 -8.27 -2.26 -13.18
N PRO A 63 -9.13 -3.12 -12.59
CA PRO A 63 -8.66 -4.17 -11.67
C PRO A 63 -7.82 -5.27 -12.33
N ALA A 64 -8.03 -5.50 -13.63
CA ALA A 64 -7.30 -6.50 -14.42
C ALA A 64 -6.81 -5.87 -15.71
N GLN A 65 -5.53 -5.55 -15.76
CA GLN A 65 -4.91 -4.93 -16.94
C GLN A 65 -4.03 -5.95 -17.66
N ALA A 66 -4.30 -6.15 -18.95
CA ALA A 66 -3.51 -7.02 -19.81
C ALA A 66 -2.15 -6.38 -20.15
N GLY A 67 -1.11 -7.21 -20.29
CA GLY A 67 0.19 -6.76 -20.76
C GLY A 67 1.08 -6.13 -19.68
N LEU A 68 0.75 -6.26 -18.40
CA LEU A 68 1.60 -5.80 -17.29
C LEU A 68 2.99 -6.43 -17.34
N ASP A 69 3.08 -7.69 -17.74
CA ASP A 69 4.32 -8.47 -17.91
C ASP A 69 5.28 -7.92 -18.97
N LYS A 70 4.78 -7.04 -19.84
CA LYS A 70 5.57 -6.39 -20.92
C LYS A 70 5.99 -4.96 -20.60
N TRP A 71 5.60 -4.46 -19.44
CA TRP A 71 5.94 -3.09 -19.06
C TRP A 71 7.44 -2.93 -18.78
N ASP A 72 7.98 -1.85 -19.30
CA ASP A 72 9.36 -1.42 -19.08
C ASP A 72 9.37 0.06 -18.69
N SER A 73 9.67 0.35 -17.47
CA SER A 73 9.68 1.72 -16.92
C SER A 73 10.61 2.69 -17.68
N LYS A 74 11.58 2.17 -18.43
CA LYS A 74 12.49 2.99 -19.24
C LYS A 74 11.84 3.52 -20.52
N LYS A 75 10.72 2.91 -20.94
CA LYS A 75 9.96 3.28 -22.13
C LYS A 75 8.79 4.21 -21.85
N ASP A 76 8.54 4.50 -20.58
CA ASP A 76 7.44 5.37 -20.20
C ASP A 76 7.66 6.81 -20.73
N VAL A 77 6.58 7.37 -21.26
CA VAL A 77 6.57 8.74 -21.76
C VAL A 77 6.38 9.68 -20.58
N TRP A 78 7.30 10.61 -20.42
CA TRP A 78 7.26 11.61 -19.38
C TRP A 78 6.69 12.93 -19.92
N GLU A 79 5.92 13.57 -19.08
CA GLU A 79 5.35 14.91 -19.27
C GLU A 79 6.06 15.90 -18.34
N LEU A 80 6.05 17.19 -18.69
CA LEU A 80 6.69 18.25 -17.91
C LEU A 80 5.81 19.48 -17.84
N TYR A 81 5.61 20.01 -16.63
CA TYR A 81 4.74 21.15 -16.38
C TYR A 81 5.42 22.22 -15.52
N ASN A 82 5.15 23.51 -15.84
CA ASN A 82 5.50 24.64 -14.99
C ASN A 82 4.29 25.03 -14.15
N LEU A 83 4.24 24.64 -12.90
CA LEU A 83 3.09 24.87 -12.02
C LEU A 83 2.90 26.34 -11.62
N ASN A 84 3.90 27.20 -11.83
CA ASN A 84 3.73 28.62 -11.59
C ASN A 84 2.84 29.30 -12.62
N ASP A 85 2.85 28.75 -13.88
CA ASP A 85 2.11 29.30 -15.01
C ASP A 85 0.88 28.43 -15.35
N ASP A 86 0.97 27.12 -15.11
CA ASP A 86 -0.04 26.13 -15.50
C ASP A 86 -0.25 25.09 -14.39
N TYR A 87 -1.00 25.47 -13.36
CA TYR A 87 -1.34 24.56 -12.26
C TYR A 87 -2.28 23.41 -12.69
N SER A 88 -2.96 23.56 -13.82
CA SER A 88 -3.91 22.58 -14.35
C SER A 88 -3.27 21.45 -15.16
N HIS A 89 -1.97 21.53 -15.44
CA HIS A 89 -1.24 20.56 -16.28
C HIS A 89 -1.82 20.49 -17.71
N PHE A 90 -2.22 21.61 -18.27
CA PHE A 90 -2.80 21.67 -19.62
C PHE A 90 -1.74 21.68 -20.73
N ASN A 91 -0.59 22.33 -20.47
CA ASN A 91 0.47 22.51 -21.46
C ASN A 91 1.69 21.64 -21.12
N ASP A 92 1.81 20.48 -21.75
CA ASP A 92 3.02 19.67 -21.64
C ASP A 92 4.21 20.36 -22.32
N LEU A 93 5.26 20.60 -21.56
CA LEU A 93 6.49 21.26 -21.98
C LEU A 93 7.64 20.27 -22.26
N ALA A 94 7.41 18.96 -22.19
CA ALA A 94 8.45 17.94 -22.35
C ALA A 94 9.24 18.10 -23.67
N ALA A 95 8.54 18.34 -24.78
CA ALA A 95 9.16 18.55 -26.07
C ALA A 95 9.87 19.91 -26.21
N LYS A 96 9.42 20.94 -25.48
CA LYS A 96 9.98 22.29 -25.52
C LYS A 96 11.17 22.47 -24.60
N GLU A 97 11.19 21.73 -23.48
CA GLU A 97 12.20 21.83 -22.41
C GLU A 97 12.89 20.47 -22.14
N PRO A 98 13.42 19.76 -23.15
CA PRO A 98 13.94 18.40 -22.98
C PRO A 98 15.09 18.33 -21.99
N ALA A 99 15.95 19.35 -21.94
CA ALA A 99 17.07 19.38 -20.99
C ALA A 99 16.59 19.51 -19.53
N ARG A 100 15.48 20.20 -19.29
CA ARG A 100 14.86 20.29 -17.98
C ARG A 100 14.21 18.96 -17.61
N LEU A 101 13.48 18.35 -18.51
CA LEU A 101 12.87 17.04 -18.30
C LEU A 101 13.93 16.02 -17.89
N GLU A 102 15.06 15.93 -18.55
CA GLU A 102 16.13 15.00 -18.19
C GLU A 102 16.72 15.29 -16.80
N LYS A 103 16.86 16.55 -16.41
CA LYS A 103 17.25 16.91 -15.04
C LYS A 103 16.23 16.46 -14.01
N MET A 104 14.93 16.63 -14.29
CA MET A 104 13.86 16.20 -13.39
C MET A 104 13.81 14.67 -13.28
N LYS A 105 13.98 13.94 -14.38
CA LYS A 105 14.09 12.47 -14.37
C LYS A 105 15.29 11.97 -13.57
N ALA A 106 16.44 12.64 -13.69
CA ALA A 106 17.63 12.32 -12.89
C ALA A 106 17.37 12.54 -11.39
N LEU A 107 16.74 13.67 -11.04
CA LEU A 107 16.36 13.97 -9.66
C LEU A 107 15.35 12.95 -9.12
N PHE A 108 14.39 12.52 -9.94
CA PHE A 108 13.46 11.45 -9.58
C PHE A 108 14.21 10.17 -9.21
N LEU A 109 15.17 9.72 -10.03
CA LEU A 109 15.93 8.50 -9.78
C LEU A 109 16.81 8.60 -8.53
N GLU A 110 17.38 9.77 -8.24
CA GLU A 110 18.08 10.04 -7.00
C GLU A 110 17.17 9.86 -5.79
N GLN A 111 15.99 10.50 -5.82
CA GLN A 111 15.01 10.38 -4.75
C GLN A 111 14.45 8.96 -4.63
N ALA A 112 14.22 8.24 -5.73
CA ALA A 112 13.79 6.85 -5.72
C ALA A 112 14.81 5.95 -5.01
N LYS A 113 16.10 6.17 -5.25
CA LYS A 113 17.19 5.46 -4.56
C LYS A 113 17.19 5.75 -3.07
N ASP A 114 17.09 7.02 -2.68
CA ASP A 114 17.11 7.45 -1.28
C ASP A 114 15.89 6.94 -0.50
N ASN A 115 14.75 6.80 -1.17
CA ASN A 115 13.50 6.27 -0.61
C ASN A 115 13.37 4.74 -0.74
N LEU A 116 14.38 4.03 -1.20
CA LEU A 116 14.40 2.57 -1.40
C LEU A 116 13.29 2.07 -2.35
N ASP A 117 12.94 2.88 -3.36
CA ASP A 117 11.88 2.61 -4.33
C ASP A 117 12.40 1.97 -5.63
N LEU A 118 13.63 1.50 -5.64
CA LEU A 118 14.22 0.78 -6.76
C LEU A 118 14.19 -0.74 -6.52
N PRO A 119 13.89 -1.54 -7.56
CA PRO A 119 13.55 -1.16 -8.93
C PRO A 119 12.15 -0.56 -9.05
N ILE A 120 11.96 0.38 -9.98
CA ILE A 120 10.66 1.01 -10.24
C ILE A 120 9.59 -0.07 -10.51
N GLY A 121 8.45 0.06 -9.82
CA GLY A 121 7.36 -0.92 -9.91
C GLY A 121 7.49 -2.10 -8.94
N ALA A 122 8.43 -2.08 -8.00
CA ALA A 122 8.59 -3.16 -7.00
C ALA A 122 7.29 -3.43 -6.22
N GLY A 123 6.47 -2.41 -5.97
CA GLY A 123 5.17 -2.55 -5.30
C GLY A 123 4.15 -3.41 -6.05
N ILE A 124 4.33 -3.59 -7.36
CA ILE A 124 3.49 -4.45 -8.19
C ILE A 124 4.27 -5.62 -8.81
N TRP A 125 5.48 -5.89 -8.31
CA TRP A 125 6.39 -6.91 -8.87
C TRP A 125 5.71 -8.25 -9.09
N LEU A 126 4.98 -8.74 -8.10
CA LEU A 126 4.31 -10.04 -8.19
C LEU A 126 3.12 -10.06 -9.17
N ARG A 127 2.64 -8.89 -9.62
CA ARG A 127 1.67 -8.78 -10.71
C ARG A 127 2.36 -8.73 -12.07
N LEU A 128 3.52 -8.08 -12.14
CA LEU A 128 4.34 -8.05 -13.35
C LEU A 128 4.97 -9.42 -13.63
N TYR A 129 5.38 -10.10 -12.58
CA TYR A 129 6.10 -11.39 -12.62
C TYR A 129 5.40 -12.42 -11.72
N PRO A 130 4.23 -12.96 -12.13
CA PRO A 130 3.48 -13.92 -11.32
C PRO A 130 4.24 -15.18 -10.97
N GLN A 131 5.24 -15.56 -11.79
CA GLN A 131 6.13 -16.71 -11.56
C GLN A 131 7.00 -16.53 -10.32
N ASP A 132 7.25 -15.28 -9.88
CA ASP A 132 8.07 -14.97 -8.71
C ASP A 132 7.28 -15.04 -7.40
N VAL A 133 5.98 -15.34 -7.47
CA VAL A 133 5.16 -15.54 -6.28
C VAL A 133 5.66 -16.78 -5.55
N GLN A 134 6.35 -16.56 -4.44
CA GLN A 134 6.74 -17.64 -3.55
C GLN A 134 5.51 -18.19 -2.83
N THR A 135 5.16 -19.43 -3.11
CA THR A 135 4.16 -20.13 -2.33
C THR A 135 4.76 -20.53 -1.00
N SER A 136 4.05 -20.26 0.10
CA SER A 136 4.48 -20.75 1.40
C SER A 136 4.72 -22.26 1.37
N PRO A 137 5.88 -22.73 1.84
CA PRO A 137 6.16 -24.17 1.92
C PRO A 137 5.32 -24.86 3.00
N TYR A 138 4.72 -24.08 3.88
CA TYR A 138 3.94 -24.60 4.99
C TYR A 138 2.58 -25.09 4.53
N LYS A 139 2.13 -26.19 5.13
CA LYS A 139 0.80 -26.80 4.91
C LYS A 139 -0.08 -26.70 6.15
N SER A 140 0.50 -26.34 7.29
CA SER A 140 -0.19 -26.13 8.54
C SER A 140 0.45 -24.99 9.31
N TRP A 141 -0.37 -24.30 10.08
CA TRP A 141 0.02 -23.21 10.97
C TRP A 141 -0.57 -23.49 12.33
N VAL A 142 0.16 -23.14 13.37
CA VAL A 142 -0.33 -23.13 14.74
C VAL A 142 -0.21 -21.71 15.24
N PHE A 143 -1.29 -21.18 15.75
CA PHE A 143 -1.38 -19.83 16.29
C PHE A 143 -1.69 -19.89 17.77
N ASP A 144 -1.26 -18.90 18.51
CA ASP A 144 -1.59 -18.64 19.89
C ASP A 144 -2.31 -17.29 20.04
N GLU A 145 -2.69 -16.95 21.25
CA GLU A 145 -3.40 -15.72 21.57
C GLU A 145 -2.62 -14.44 21.26
N ASP A 146 -1.29 -14.53 21.16
CA ASP A 146 -0.40 -13.42 20.85
C ASP A 146 -0.19 -13.23 19.35
N THR A 147 -0.62 -14.17 18.52
CA THR A 147 -0.45 -14.10 17.07
C THR A 147 -1.33 -13.01 16.47
N ARG A 148 -0.70 -11.90 16.06
CA ARG A 148 -1.38 -10.74 15.47
C ARG A 148 -0.62 -10.22 14.26
N ARG A 149 -1.38 -9.70 13.27
CA ARG A 149 -0.82 -8.98 12.10
C ARG A 149 0.21 -9.78 11.32
N MET A 150 -0.05 -11.06 11.11
CA MET A 150 0.78 -11.87 10.24
C MET A 150 0.72 -11.34 8.79
N PRO A 151 1.85 -11.09 8.12
CA PRO A 151 1.85 -10.61 6.75
C PRO A 151 1.31 -11.68 5.80
N GLU A 152 0.65 -11.26 4.73
CA GLU A 152 -0.06 -12.13 3.79
C GLU A 152 0.81 -13.26 3.22
N PHE A 153 2.08 -12.98 2.92
CA PHE A 153 2.99 -13.99 2.37
C PHE A 153 3.38 -15.09 3.36
N ALA A 154 3.21 -14.86 4.67
CA ALA A 154 3.47 -15.83 5.72
C ALA A 154 2.19 -16.51 6.22
N ALA A 155 1.03 -15.91 5.95
CA ALA A 155 -0.27 -16.40 6.40
C ALA A 155 -0.77 -17.59 5.59
N PRO A 156 -1.68 -18.41 6.15
CA PRO A 156 -2.34 -19.47 5.40
C PRO A 156 -3.16 -18.88 4.25
N GLY A 157 -2.97 -19.41 3.04
CA GLY A 157 -3.70 -18.98 1.84
C GLY A 157 -5.10 -19.58 1.79
N LEU A 158 -5.97 -19.21 2.71
CA LEU A 158 -7.37 -19.67 2.74
C LEU A 158 -8.13 -19.16 1.50
N GLY A 159 -9.04 -19.98 0.99
CA GLY A 159 -9.82 -19.66 -0.20
C GLY A 159 -9.21 -20.13 -1.52
N LYS A 160 -7.93 -20.48 -1.57
CA LYS A 160 -7.28 -21.05 -2.76
C LYS A 160 -7.27 -22.58 -2.77
N ARG A 161 -7.47 -23.21 -1.61
CA ARG A 161 -7.45 -24.67 -1.41
C ARG A 161 -8.43 -25.05 -0.33
N SER A 162 -8.86 -26.32 -0.32
CA SER A 162 -9.59 -26.89 0.81
C SER A 162 -8.73 -26.75 2.06
N ASN A 163 -9.35 -26.30 3.15
CA ASN A 163 -8.68 -26.05 4.43
C ASN A 163 -9.54 -26.51 5.59
N GLN A 164 -8.92 -26.67 6.72
CA GLN A 164 -9.55 -26.92 8.00
C GLN A 164 -8.94 -25.96 9.03
N VAL A 165 -9.78 -25.29 9.77
CA VAL A 165 -9.39 -24.47 10.92
C VAL A 165 -9.91 -25.16 12.18
N VAL A 166 -9.03 -25.44 13.12
CA VAL A 166 -9.36 -26.01 14.43
C VAL A 166 -9.03 -24.96 15.47
N VAL A 167 -9.99 -24.64 16.30
CA VAL A 167 -9.81 -23.66 17.39
C VAL A 167 -10.13 -24.39 18.69
N ASP A 168 -9.14 -24.48 19.59
CA ASP A 168 -9.26 -25.09 20.90
C ASP A 168 -9.32 -23.97 21.94
N VAL A 169 -10.49 -23.74 22.51
CA VAL A 169 -10.75 -22.61 23.40
C VAL A 169 -11.72 -23.00 24.52
N ASP A 170 -11.50 -22.45 25.68
CA ASP A 170 -12.48 -22.41 26.77
C ASP A 170 -13.25 -21.08 26.67
N VAL A 171 -14.54 -21.14 26.40
CA VAL A 171 -15.39 -19.95 26.31
C VAL A 171 -16.44 -19.92 27.39
N PRO A 172 -16.61 -18.79 28.11
CA PRO A 172 -17.69 -18.63 29.08
C PRO A 172 -19.06 -18.58 28.41
N ALA A 173 -20.11 -18.90 29.12
CA ALA A 173 -21.48 -18.69 28.66
C ALA A 173 -21.66 -17.21 28.19
N ASN A 174 -22.37 -17.00 27.11
CA ASN A 174 -22.55 -15.68 26.48
C ASN A 174 -21.23 -14.99 26.05
N ALA A 175 -20.20 -15.75 25.69
CA ALA A 175 -18.93 -15.23 25.22
C ALA A 175 -19.13 -14.30 24.01
N ASN A 176 -18.28 -13.27 23.94
CA ASN A 176 -18.16 -12.36 22.81
C ASN A 176 -16.68 -12.18 22.51
N GLY A 177 -16.28 -12.26 21.24
CA GLY A 177 -14.90 -12.04 20.84
C GLY A 177 -14.51 -12.81 19.59
N VAL A 178 -13.41 -12.41 19.00
CA VAL A 178 -12.87 -13.02 17.77
C VAL A 178 -12.06 -14.25 18.14
N LEU A 179 -12.36 -15.37 17.50
CA LEU A 179 -11.60 -16.61 17.59
C LEU A 179 -10.53 -16.68 16.50
N TYR A 180 -10.88 -16.24 15.29
CA TYR A 180 -9.98 -16.26 14.15
C TYR A 180 -10.37 -15.18 13.15
N ALA A 181 -9.40 -14.48 12.60
CA ALA A 181 -9.62 -13.50 11.53
C ALA A 181 -8.51 -13.55 10.49
N LEU A 182 -8.86 -13.41 9.24
CA LEU A 182 -7.95 -13.31 8.10
C LEU A 182 -8.39 -12.18 7.20
N GLY A 183 -7.47 -11.29 6.84
CA GLY A 183 -7.73 -10.13 6.01
C GLY A 183 -7.84 -8.85 6.81
N GLY A 184 -8.64 -7.93 6.33
CA GLY A 184 -8.79 -6.60 6.94
C GLY A 184 -10.18 -6.01 6.69
N ALA A 185 -10.32 -4.72 6.98
CA ALA A 185 -11.61 -4.02 6.83
C ALA A 185 -12.19 -4.07 5.41
N GLY A 186 -11.30 -4.13 4.39
CA GLY A 186 -11.72 -4.14 2.99
C GLY A 186 -12.20 -5.50 2.48
N ALA A 187 -11.64 -6.60 2.98
CA ALA A 187 -12.01 -7.96 2.59
C ALA A 187 -11.43 -8.98 3.57
N GLY A 188 -12.08 -10.11 3.72
CA GLY A 188 -11.58 -11.19 4.57
C GLY A 188 -12.67 -12.04 5.18
N LEU A 189 -12.27 -12.87 6.12
CA LEU A 189 -13.19 -13.70 6.90
C LEU A 189 -12.89 -13.57 8.40
N THR A 190 -13.92 -13.78 9.18
CA THR A 190 -13.84 -13.77 10.66
C THR A 190 -14.70 -14.88 11.22
N VAL A 191 -14.17 -15.57 12.23
CA VAL A 191 -14.93 -16.48 13.10
C VAL A 191 -14.92 -15.88 14.48
N PHE A 192 -16.08 -15.66 15.06
CA PHE A 192 -16.21 -14.99 16.34
C PHE A 192 -17.39 -15.51 17.14
N MET A 193 -17.40 -15.23 18.43
CA MET A 193 -18.51 -15.46 19.31
C MET A 193 -19.32 -14.18 19.46
N GLU A 194 -20.63 -14.28 19.35
CA GLU A 194 -21.56 -13.20 19.63
C GLU A 194 -22.73 -13.72 20.49
N ASN A 195 -22.82 -13.23 21.73
CA ASN A 195 -23.82 -13.65 22.70
C ASN A 195 -23.86 -15.19 22.90
N GLY A 196 -22.69 -15.81 22.94
CA GLY A 196 -22.54 -17.26 23.09
C GLY A 196 -22.74 -18.07 21.82
N LYS A 197 -23.08 -17.48 20.70
CA LYS A 197 -23.22 -18.16 19.41
C LYS A 197 -21.93 -18.05 18.59
N LEU A 198 -21.64 -19.08 17.83
CA LEU A 198 -20.55 -19.07 16.86
C LEU A 198 -21.03 -18.41 15.56
N VAL A 199 -20.31 -17.42 15.11
CA VAL A 199 -20.58 -16.68 13.88
C VAL A 199 -19.39 -16.79 12.94
N TYR A 200 -19.66 -17.10 11.69
CA TYR A 200 -18.71 -16.98 10.58
C TYR A 200 -19.17 -15.85 9.67
N GLU A 201 -18.32 -14.90 9.39
CA GLU A 201 -18.57 -13.84 8.41
C GLU A 201 -17.48 -13.82 7.34
N TYR A 202 -17.91 -13.77 6.08
CA TYR A 202 -17.06 -13.51 4.93
C TYR A 202 -17.43 -12.16 4.32
N ASN A 203 -16.46 -11.23 4.30
CA ASN A 203 -16.60 -9.91 3.71
C ASN A 203 -15.97 -9.91 2.32
N MET A 204 -16.79 -9.81 1.28
CA MET A 204 -16.35 -9.71 -0.11
C MET A 204 -16.19 -8.24 -0.50
N MET A 205 -15.02 -7.67 -0.22
CA MET A 205 -14.58 -6.33 -0.64
C MET A 205 -15.56 -5.19 -0.27
N ILE A 206 -16.29 -5.32 0.83
CA ILE A 206 -17.33 -4.39 1.30
C ILE A 206 -18.55 -4.34 0.35
N ILE A 207 -18.55 -5.13 -0.71
CA ILE A 207 -19.66 -5.23 -1.66
C ILE A 207 -20.76 -6.10 -1.07
N GLU A 208 -20.40 -7.26 -0.55
CA GLU A 208 -21.33 -8.21 0.08
C GLU A 208 -20.69 -8.82 1.33
N ARG A 209 -21.55 -9.19 2.28
CA ARG A 209 -21.18 -9.95 3.47
C ARG A 209 -22.04 -11.19 3.58
N TYR A 210 -21.40 -12.31 3.82
CA TYR A 210 -22.04 -13.60 4.00
C TYR A 210 -21.83 -14.04 5.44
N THR A 211 -22.93 -14.16 6.18
CA THR A 211 -22.89 -14.51 7.60
C THR A 211 -23.57 -15.84 7.82
N ILE A 212 -22.96 -16.72 8.59
CA ILE A 212 -23.52 -17.98 9.08
C ILE A 212 -23.39 -17.98 10.59
N GLU A 213 -24.47 -18.30 11.28
CA GLU A 213 -24.57 -18.30 12.73
C GLU A 213 -25.04 -19.67 13.23
N SER A 214 -24.53 -20.15 14.37
CA SER A 214 -24.99 -21.36 15.01
C SER A 214 -26.45 -21.21 15.50
N ASN A 215 -27.24 -22.28 15.40
CA ASN A 215 -28.65 -22.25 15.79
C ASN A 215 -28.84 -22.04 17.30
N ALA A 216 -27.87 -22.43 18.11
CA ALA A 216 -27.90 -22.31 19.55
C ALA A 216 -26.58 -21.72 20.08
N ALA A 217 -26.63 -21.20 21.28
CA ALA A 217 -25.41 -20.87 22.03
C ALA A 217 -24.60 -22.15 22.29
N ILE A 218 -23.27 -22.00 22.25
CA ILE A 218 -22.31 -23.07 22.51
C ILE A 218 -21.92 -23.05 23.96
#